data_9510fb703fe342b0cc442b950dff7ab3
#
_entry.id   9510fb703fe342b0cc442b950dff7ab3
#
_cell.length_a   1.000
_cell.length_b   1.000
_cell.length_c   1.000
_cell.angle_alpha   90.00
_cell.angle_beta   90.00
_cell.angle_gamma   90.00
#
_symmetry.space_group_name_H-M   'P 1'
#
loop_
_entity.id
_entity.type
_entity.pdbx_description
1 polymer ?
#
loop_
_entity_poly.entity_id
_entity_poly.type
_entity_poly.pdbx_seq_one_letter_code
_entity_poly.pdbx_strand_id
1 'polypeptide(L)'
;MLIFFAIPGLAHEFGYPQQGEGWYYVLASFSNNGQLEKGKWNVAEVRVNGERVRDFLVFQAKKEVFDKKIDSQSPFELKVRLSWEREKEYEIKAELQNEETGKSVSFQERVKSPAQKGYWDSGWKNYLSLIISEENGFQRTNYPVQATVGILSKYFNSPDEIRVVKAEMKGNDISCTEIPHQVYDLIRWEDKKLLSTEERDEKTGKLITRYHPTTTLSIAFLANLKPYEKATYIVFYNNPAAKKASFKTDLRVKGKGLAKTIENSFYKVTLHPKSGMIYEIYEKETGIKLEHKLETNGAVHWNPDAYSPPHAWSHCSDWENPAFSEEAGPVFYRLTRSAPLPHLKDVVASITYYFYKDSPLIIIESIMEIKNDFFLKSLRSAEVVFNKKVFNKAAYKTMEGKVEVIDFAHSRMHPKHVITLRPETPWISFFSQEKNIAFSSLFLELSTSNLNGGEASLQQPYIYIQHGPWYYLSRAFVYSFGSNNQTRMLPVRKGSIYYDKNAWMAFSLKKGDYASKNDSYFNMLKYPLSIFEEMETYPESPEGWLVPILTEPFEEGVKQAIGGKKKK
;
A
#
# COMPACT_ATOMS: atom_id res chain seq x y z
N MET A 1 6.11 26.75 -19.16
CA MET A 1 7.51 26.34 -18.96
C MET A 1 7.68 26.04 -17.47
N LEU A 2 7.28 24.85 -17.06
CA LEU A 2 7.43 24.37 -15.68
C LEU A 2 8.84 23.83 -15.53
N ILE A 3 9.64 24.51 -14.75
CA ILE A 3 10.98 24.06 -14.39
C ILE A 3 10.79 23.02 -13.28
N PHE A 4 10.88 21.75 -13.64
CA PHE A 4 11.06 20.69 -12.67
C PHE A 4 12.45 20.83 -12.06
N PHE A 5 12.54 21.37 -10.87
CA PHE A 5 13.67 21.08 -10.01
C PHE A 5 13.54 19.62 -9.54
N ALA A 6 14.10 18.71 -10.31
CA ALA A 6 14.45 17.42 -9.76
C ALA A 6 15.51 17.73 -8.69
N ILE A 7 15.14 17.57 -7.43
CA ILE A 7 16.11 17.50 -6.35
C ILE A 7 16.94 16.25 -6.66
N PRO A 8 18.25 16.36 -6.95
CA PRO A 8 19.03 15.18 -7.28
C PRO A 8 19.01 14.25 -6.08
N GLY A 9 18.47 13.08 -6.30
CA GLY A 9 18.76 11.83 -5.64
C GLY A 9 19.13 11.83 -4.17
N LEU A 10 18.20 12.20 -3.28
CA LEU A 10 18.28 11.77 -1.87
C LEU A 10 18.39 10.24 -1.77
N ALA A 11 17.80 9.51 -2.68
CA ALA A 11 17.89 8.06 -2.79
C ALA A 11 19.33 7.54 -2.93
N HIS A 12 20.16 8.21 -3.71
CA HIS A 12 21.58 7.80 -3.87
C HIS A 12 22.43 8.14 -2.66
N GLU A 13 22.08 9.14 -1.88
CA GLU A 13 22.80 9.51 -0.66
C GLU A 13 22.50 8.57 0.50
N PHE A 14 21.36 7.89 0.49
CA PHE A 14 20.98 6.87 1.48
C PHE A 14 21.42 5.45 1.11
N GLY A 15 21.80 5.22 -0.12
CA GLY A 15 22.36 3.95 -0.60
C GLY A 15 23.77 3.70 -0.08
N TYR A 16 24.02 3.90 1.23
CA TYR A 16 25.33 3.57 1.77
C TYR A 16 25.43 2.09 2.05
N PRO A 17 26.63 1.61 1.81
CA PRO A 17 26.97 0.23 1.97
C PRO A 17 26.84 -0.24 3.38
N GLN A 18 26.29 -1.38 3.49
CA GLN A 18 26.24 -2.10 4.75
C GLN A 18 27.59 -2.69 5.07
N GLN A 19 27.93 -2.71 6.35
CA GLN A 19 29.15 -3.38 6.77
C GLN A 19 29.11 -4.86 6.38
N GLY A 20 30.02 -5.24 5.51
CA GLY A 20 30.49 -6.60 5.41
C GLY A 20 30.15 -7.37 4.15
N GLU A 21 29.10 -7.07 3.39
CA GLU A 21 28.71 -7.88 2.22
C GLU A 21 27.88 -7.10 1.18
N GLY A 22 28.22 -5.88 0.84
CA GLY A 22 27.49 -5.13 -0.17
C GLY A 22 28.39 -4.60 -1.28
N TRP A 23 27.87 -4.57 -2.50
CA TRP A 23 28.51 -3.88 -3.62
C TRP A 23 27.86 -2.50 -3.74
N TYR A 24 28.63 -1.43 -3.86
CA TYR A 24 28.11 -0.10 -4.08
C TYR A 24 28.98 0.72 -4.99
N TYR A 25 28.43 1.83 -5.42
CA TYR A 25 29.07 2.72 -6.33
C TYR A 25 29.80 3.82 -5.58
N VAL A 26 31.11 3.90 -5.77
CA VAL A 26 31.90 5.07 -5.40
C VAL A 26 31.85 6.04 -6.55
N LEU A 27 31.43 7.28 -6.29
CA LEU A 27 31.45 8.33 -7.29
C LEU A 27 32.82 8.97 -7.35
N ALA A 28 33.49 8.85 -8.49
CA ALA A 28 34.70 9.59 -8.81
C ALA A 28 34.39 10.61 -9.91
N SER A 29 34.69 11.90 -9.65
CA SER A 29 34.48 12.99 -10.61
C SER A 29 35.80 13.39 -11.22
N PHE A 30 35.91 13.30 -12.54
CA PHE A 30 37.10 13.66 -13.30
C PHE A 30 36.88 14.95 -14.09
N SER A 31 37.74 15.93 -13.86
CA SER A 31 37.76 17.17 -14.65
C SER A 31 38.77 17.09 -15.75
N ASN A 32 38.38 17.41 -16.98
CA ASN A 32 39.32 17.53 -18.09
C ASN A 32 40.05 18.87 -18.00
N ASN A 33 41.19 18.88 -17.32
CA ASN A 33 42.02 20.08 -17.17
C ASN A 33 42.86 20.35 -18.46
N GLY A 34 42.26 20.18 -19.65
CA GLY A 34 42.94 20.32 -20.94
C GLY A 34 43.76 19.12 -21.37
N GLN A 35 43.62 17.99 -20.69
CA GLN A 35 44.34 16.75 -20.99
C GLN A 35 43.76 15.99 -22.19
N LEU A 36 42.46 16.15 -22.44
CA LEU A 36 41.81 15.54 -23.60
C LEU A 36 41.77 16.50 -24.79
N GLU A 37 42.26 16.07 -25.89
CA GLU A 37 42.08 16.75 -27.19
C GLU A 37 40.60 16.72 -27.57
N LYS A 38 40.17 17.69 -28.39
CA LYS A 38 38.79 17.77 -28.87
C LYS A 38 38.43 16.47 -29.60
N GLY A 39 37.30 15.88 -29.24
CA GLY A 39 36.79 14.66 -29.85
C GLY A 39 36.07 13.75 -28.85
N LYS A 40 35.72 12.58 -29.33
CA LYS A 40 35.08 11.51 -28.54
C LYS A 40 36.12 10.58 -27.94
N TRP A 41 35.93 10.29 -26.67
CA TRP A 41 36.83 9.44 -25.91
C TRP A 41 36.05 8.28 -25.29
N ASN A 42 36.56 7.07 -25.48
CA ASN A 42 35.98 5.88 -24.84
C ASN A 42 36.67 5.63 -23.49
N VAL A 43 35.90 5.37 -22.43
CA VAL A 43 36.45 4.87 -21.17
C VAL A 43 36.82 3.40 -21.35
N ALA A 44 38.09 3.16 -21.68
CA ALA A 44 38.56 1.84 -22.06
C ALA A 44 38.80 0.90 -20.87
N GLU A 45 39.29 1.45 -19.77
CA GLU A 45 39.59 0.67 -18.58
C GLU A 45 39.38 1.51 -17.32
N VAL A 46 38.86 0.87 -16.27
CA VAL A 46 38.79 1.44 -14.93
C VAL A 46 39.50 0.48 -13.95
N ARG A 47 40.36 1.04 -13.11
CA ARG A 47 41.05 0.31 -12.05
C ARG A 47 40.77 0.96 -10.70
N VAL A 48 40.63 0.13 -9.67
CA VAL A 48 40.51 0.55 -8.29
C VAL A 48 41.59 -0.12 -7.47
N ASN A 49 42.42 0.68 -6.80
CA ASN A 49 43.61 0.20 -6.07
C ASN A 49 44.50 -0.73 -6.92
N GLY A 50 44.57 -0.44 -8.24
CA GLY A 50 45.36 -1.23 -9.18
C GLY A 50 44.63 -2.41 -9.83
N GLU A 51 43.51 -2.87 -9.25
CA GLU A 51 42.70 -3.96 -9.80
C GLU A 51 41.73 -3.47 -10.88
N ARG A 52 41.59 -4.22 -11.95
CA ARG A 52 40.68 -3.91 -13.05
C ARG A 52 39.21 -4.16 -12.62
N VAL A 53 38.38 -3.15 -12.81
CA VAL A 53 36.94 -3.25 -12.55
C VAL A 53 36.21 -3.30 -13.90
N ARG A 54 35.30 -4.26 -14.05
CA ARG A 54 34.48 -4.43 -15.26
C ARG A 54 33.14 -3.73 -15.15
N ASP A 55 32.62 -3.65 -13.96
CA ASP A 55 31.29 -3.09 -13.68
C ASP A 55 31.43 -1.63 -13.22
N PHE A 56 31.20 -0.71 -14.16
CA PHE A 56 31.20 0.73 -13.92
C PHE A 56 30.25 1.44 -14.88
N LEU A 57 29.70 2.55 -14.39
CA LEU A 57 28.84 3.47 -15.15
C LEU A 57 29.57 4.78 -15.40
N VAL A 58 29.32 5.37 -16.56
CA VAL A 58 29.88 6.66 -16.95
C VAL A 58 28.76 7.69 -17.01
N PHE A 59 28.99 8.86 -16.41
CA PHE A 59 28.06 9.99 -16.46
C PHE A 59 28.75 11.21 -17.06
N GLN A 60 28.02 11.95 -17.88
CA GLN A 60 28.46 13.26 -18.38
C GLN A 60 27.26 14.21 -18.35
N ALA A 61 27.46 15.43 -17.86
CA ALA A 61 26.38 16.40 -17.66
C ALA A 61 25.18 15.83 -16.87
N LYS A 62 25.45 14.99 -15.85
CA LYS A 62 24.46 14.29 -15.00
C LYS A 62 23.59 13.26 -15.73
N LYS A 63 23.96 12.86 -16.95
CA LYS A 63 23.28 11.79 -17.69
C LYS A 63 24.20 10.60 -17.82
N GLU A 64 23.65 9.41 -17.70
CA GLU A 64 24.37 8.18 -17.96
C GLU A 64 24.73 8.06 -19.45
N VAL A 65 25.97 7.65 -19.71
CA VAL A 65 26.52 7.45 -21.06
C VAL A 65 26.69 5.94 -21.27
N PHE A 66 25.67 5.31 -21.79
CA PHE A 66 25.60 3.83 -21.92
C PHE A 66 26.70 3.24 -22.82
N ASP A 67 27.09 3.94 -23.86
CA ASP A 67 28.16 3.51 -24.77
C ASP A 67 29.57 3.82 -24.22
N LYS A 68 29.64 4.37 -22.97
CA LYS A 68 30.91 4.76 -22.30
C LYS A 68 31.77 5.76 -23.07
N LYS A 69 31.17 6.53 -23.97
CA LYS A 69 31.87 7.53 -24.83
C LYS A 69 31.56 8.94 -24.31
N ILE A 70 32.58 9.64 -23.87
CA ILE A 70 32.50 10.99 -23.37
C ILE A 70 32.98 12.02 -24.37
N ASP A 71 32.45 13.24 -24.28
CA ASP A 71 32.95 14.41 -24.98
C ASP A 71 34.08 15.07 -24.17
N SER A 72 35.19 15.39 -24.85
CA SER A 72 36.35 16.02 -24.22
C SER A 72 36.09 17.39 -23.57
N GLN A 73 34.98 18.04 -23.88
CA GLN A 73 34.70 19.42 -23.42
C GLN A 73 34.04 19.50 -22.06
N SER A 74 33.50 18.42 -21.56
CA SER A 74 32.75 18.39 -20.30
C SER A 74 33.36 17.44 -19.28
N PRO A 75 33.31 17.77 -17.99
CA PRO A 75 33.71 16.81 -16.95
C PRO A 75 32.84 15.55 -17.00
N PHE A 76 33.40 14.44 -16.59
CA PHE A 76 32.72 13.17 -16.51
C PHE A 76 32.85 12.56 -15.11
N GLU A 77 31.94 11.68 -14.78
CA GLU A 77 31.87 11.00 -13.50
C GLU A 77 31.82 9.49 -13.74
N LEU A 78 32.48 8.75 -12.87
CA LEU A 78 32.42 7.30 -12.84
C LEU A 78 31.73 6.82 -11.58
N LYS A 79 30.76 5.95 -11.72
CA LYS A 79 30.28 5.10 -10.64
C LYS A 79 30.88 3.73 -10.81
N VAL A 80 31.62 3.29 -9.81
CA VAL A 80 32.33 2.01 -9.83
C VAL A 80 31.74 1.12 -8.75
N ARG A 81 31.44 -0.11 -9.09
CA ARG A 81 30.94 -1.10 -8.16
C ARG A 81 32.10 -1.72 -7.38
N LEU A 82 32.06 -1.60 -6.07
CA LEU A 82 33.11 -2.05 -5.17
C LEU A 82 32.56 -2.75 -3.94
N SER A 83 33.32 -3.69 -3.39
CA SER A 83 33.20 -4.07 -2.00
C SER A 83 33.71 -2.94 -1.11
N TRP A 84 32.86 -2.48 -0.20
CA TRP A 84 33.11 -1.24 0.52
C TRP A 84 33.63 -1.49 1.94
N GLU A 85 34.66 -0.74 2.31
CA GLU A 85 35.15 -0.70 3.67
C GLU A 85 35.09 0.75 4.18
N ARG A 86 34.71 0.93 5.45
CA ARG A 86 34.58 2.26 6.09
C ARG A 86 35.93 2.97 6.11
N GLU A 87 35.90 4.30 5.91
CA GLU A 87 37.07 5.18 6.01
C GLU A 87 38.28 4.75 5.17
N LYS A 88 38.07 3.85 4.26
CA LYS A 88 39.10 3.39 3.35
C LYS A 88 39.30 4.35 2.19
N GLU A 89 40.52 4.62 1.83
CA GLU A 89 40.86 5.34 0.62
C GLU A 89 40.88 4.37 -0.58
N TYR A 90 40.21 4.78 -1.64
CA TYR A 90 40.22 4.10 -2.92
C TYR A 90 40.87 4.99 -3.95
N GLU A 91 41.87 4.47 -4.64
CA GLU A 91 42.47 5.11 -5.81
C GLU A 91 41.74 4.60 -7.04
N ILE A 92 40.99 5.48 -7.72
CA ILE A 92 40.26 5.16 -8.92
C ILE A 92 41.04 5.72 -10.12
N LYS A 93 41.42 4.85 -11.03
CA LYS A 93 42.15 5.20 -12.26
C LYS A 93 41.28 4.87 -13.46
N ALA A 94 41.06 5.84 -14.35
CA ALA A 94 40.33 5.67 -15.61
C ALA A 94 41.29 5.87 -16.78
N GLU A 95 41.34 4.90 -17.68
CA GLU A 95 42.04 5.03 -18.95
C GLU A 95 41.04 5.32 -20.08
N LEU A 96 41.25 6.46 -20.74
CA LEU A 96 40.46 6.91 -21.86
C LEU A 96 41.26 6.78 -23.15
N GLN A 97 40.60 6.34 -24.20
CA GLN A 97 41.19 6.22 -25.53
C GLN A 97 40.40 7.06 -26.53
N ASN A 98 41.09 7.92 -27.26
CA ASN A 98 40.52 8.68 -28.36
C ASN A 98 40.16 7.76 -29.51
N GLU A 99 38.93 7.83 -29.99
CA GLU A 99 38.45 6.93 -31.06
C GLU A 99 39.10 7.19 -32.42
N GLU A 100 39.51 8.44 -32.68
CA GLU A 100 40.05 8.83 -33.97
C GLU A 100 41.59 8.63 -34.06
N THR A 101 42.28 8.97 -32.96
CA THR A 101 43.75 8.97 -32.95
C THR A 101 44.36 7.77 -32.24
N GLY A 102 43.55 7.01 -31.46
CA GLY A 102 44.04 5.90 -30.65
C GLY A 102 44.87 6.34 -29.42
N LYS A 103 45.03 7.64 -29.19
CA LYS A 103 45.79 8.18 -28.05
C LYS A 103 45.12 7.85 -26.75
N SER A 104 45.89 7.39 -25.77
CA SER A 104 45.40 7.09 -24.43
C SER A 104 45.78 8.17 -23.41
N VAL A 105 44.86 8.50 -22.50
CA VAL A 105 45.08 9.42 -21.38
C VAL A 105 44.54 8.78 -20.13
N SER A 106 45.25 8.92 -19.00
CA SER A 106 44.86 8.36 -17.72
C SER A 106 44.46 9.46 -16.73
N PHE A 107 43.33 9.29 -16.10
CA PHE A 107 42.84 10.10 -14.99
C PHE A 107 42.92 9.29 -13.70
N GLN A 108 43.21 9.96 -12.61
CA GLN A 108 43.29 9.34 -11.30
C GLN A 108 42.63 10.22 -10.25
N GLU A 109 41.81 9.62 -9.41
CA GLU A 109 41.11 10.26 -8.30
C GLU A 109 41.27 9.42 -7.05
N ARG A 110 41.43 10.07 -5.90
CA ARG A 110 41.39 9.40 -4.59
C ARG A 110 40.07 9.73 -3.91
N VAL A 111 39.31 8.72 -3.63
CA VAL A 111 38.01 8.81 -2.97
C VAL A 111 38.11 8.12 -1.63
N LYS A 112 37.81 8.84 -0.57
CA LYS A 112 37.69 8.26 0.76
C LYS A 112 36.26 7.86 0.99
N SER A 113 36.05 6.59 1.35
CA SER A 113 34.75 6.15 1.80
C SER A 113 34.36 6.95 3.04
N PRO A 114 33.15 7.50 3.13
CA PRO A 114 32.74 8.24 4.31
C PRO A 114 32.91 7.38 5.55
N ALA A 115 33.37 8.02 6.64
CA ALA A 115 33.13 7.45 7.95
C ALA A 115 31.64 7.23 8.04
N GLN A 116 31.22 5.98 8.18
CA GLN A 116 29.83 5.74 8.45
C GLN A 116 29.54 6.29 9.85
N LYS A 117 29.24 7.54 9.96
CA LYS A 117 28.37 8.01 11.03
C LYS A 117 27.07 7.26 10.77
N GLY A 118 26.92 6.16 11.53
CA GLY A 118 25.80 5.26 11.31
C GLY A 118 24.56 6.10 11.17
N TYR A 119 23.76 5.88 10.13
CA TYR A 119 22.54 6.62 9.91
C TYR A 119 21.68 6.63 11.14
N TRP A 120 21.81 5.58 11.95
CA TRP A 120 21.01 5.41 13.13
C TRP A 120 21.76 4.63 14.20
N ASP A 121 21.65 3.30 14.26
CA ASP A 121 22.27 2.45 15.28
C ASP A 121 23.12 1.36 14.64
N SER A 122 24.40 1.26 15.03
CA SER A 122 25.36 0.30 14.48
C SER A 122 25.05 -1.16 14.82
N GLY A 123 24.10 -1.42 15.72
CA GLY A 123 23.62 -2.78 16.03
C GLY A 123 22.90 -3.43 14.86
N TRP A 124 22.28 -2.64 13.97
CA TRP A 124 21.62 -3.13 12.76
C TRP A 124 22.60 -3.19 11.60
N LYS A 125 22.75 -4.39 11.03
CA LYS A 125 23.74 -4.64 9.97
C LYS A 125 23.18 -4.41 8.57
N ASN A 126 21.86 -4.47 8.40
CA ASN A 126 21.19 -4.36 7.12
C ASN A 126 20.02 -3.38 7.12
N TYR A 127 19.75 -2.78 5.98
CA TYR A 127 18.59 -1.91 5.78
C TYR A 127 18.09 -1.97 4.34
N LEU A 128 16.89 -1.49 4.13
CA LEU A 128 16.34 -1.15 2.81
C LEU A 128 15.66 0.22 2.90
N SER A 129 15.60 0.94 1.79
CA SER A 129 14.99 2.25 1.72
C SER A 129 13.62 2.18 1.08
N LEU A 130 12.63 2.82 1.71
CA LEU A 130 11.30 3.04 1.17
C LEU A 130 11.15 4.52 0.86
N ILE A 131 10.98 4.85 -0.41
CA ILE A 131 10.67 6.21 -0.85
C ILE A 131 9.16 6.32 -0.99
N ILE A 132 8.56 7.17 -0.16
CA ILE A 132 7.13 7.43 -0.16
C ILE A 132 6.91 8.77 -0.89
N SER A 133 6.12 8.74 -1.96
CA SER A 133 5.85 9.91 -2.79
C SER A 133 4.38 10.30 -2.78
N GLU A 134 4.10 11.56 -2.51
CA GLU A 134 2.81 12.17 -2.74
C GLU A 134 2.80 12.82 -4.13
N GLU A 135 1.96 12.33 -5.05
CA GLU A 135 2.00 12.71 -6.46
C GLU A 135 0.75 13.48 -6.91
N ASN A 136 -0.24 13.59 -6.03
CA ASN A 136 -1.56 14.12 -6.39
C ASN A 136 -1.85 15.51 -5.81
N GLY A 137 -0.90 16.10 -5.10
CA GLY A 137 -1.04 17.44 -4.54
C GLY A 137 -1.87 17.53 -3.25
N PHE A 138 -2.02 16.42 -2.52
CA PHE A 138 -2.79 16.37 -1.27
C PHE A 138 -1.89 16.45 -0.03
N GLN A 139 -2.36 17.16 0.99
CA GLN A 139 -1.76 17.07 2.32
C GLN A 139 -2.09 15.71 2.93
N ARG A 140 -1.07 14.95 3.33
CA ARG A 140 -1.23 13.68 4.05
C ARG A 140 -0.96 13.90 5.53
N THR A 141 -1.92 13.55 6.37
CA THR A 141 -1.78 13.62 7.82
C THR A 141 -2.16 12.26 8.41
N ASN A 142 -1.22 11.66 9.15
CA ASN A 142 -1.37 10.32 9.71
C ASN A 142 -1.88 9.30 8.67
N TYR A 143 -1.34 9.39 7.44
CA TYR A 143 -1.70 8.48 6.36
C TYR A 143 -1.15 7.08 6.64
N PRO A 144 -2.00 6.03 6.62
CA PRO A 144 -1.56 4.67 6.87
C PRO A 144 -0.77 4.13 5.67
N VAL A 145 0.53 4.02 5.81
CA VAL A 145 1.41 3.35 4.85
C VAL A 145 1.46 1.88 5.22
N GLN A 146 1.29 1.03 4.21
CA GLN A 146 1.47 -0.42 4.31
C GLN A 146 2.41 -0.83 3.17
N ALA A 147 3.56 -1.37 3.50
CA ALA A 147 4.56 -1.83 2.55
C ALA A 147 4.90 -3.29 2.81
N THR A 148 4.98 -4.10 1.77
CA THR A 148 5.48 -5.48 1.86
C THR A 148 6.90 -5.49 1.35
N VAL A 149 7.82 -6.00 2.14
CA VAL A 149 9.25 -6.06 1.81
C VAL A 149 9.75 -7.50 1.83
N GLY A 150 10.74 -7.78 0.98
CA GLY A 150 11.42 -9.06 0.91
C GLY A 150 12.83 -8.95 1.50
N ILE A 151 13.16 -9.81 2.45
CA ILE A 151 14.46 -9.88 3.09
C ILE A 151 15.04 -11.28 2.87
N LEU A 152 16.33 -11.38 2.50
CA LEU A 152 16.99 -12.68 2.46
C LEU A 152 16.92 -13.35 3.83
N SER A 153 16.40 -14.57 3.89
CA SER A 153 16.14 -15.25 5.17
C SER A 153 17.38 -15.41 6.04
N LYS A 154 18.58 -15.49 5.43
CA LYS A 154 19.85 -15.54 6.15
C LYS A 154 20.17 -14.28 6.96
N TYR A 155 19.53 -13.15 6.62
CA TYR A 155 19.71 -11.86 7.31
C TYR A 155 18.50 -11.48 8.18
N PHE A 156 17.50 -12.36 8.27
CA PHE A 156 16.32 -12.11 9.06
C PHE A 156 16.21 -13.11 10.23
N ASN A 157 16.26 -12.61 11.45
CA ASN A 157 16.20 -13.42 12.65
C ASN A 157 14.77 -13.46 13.24
N SER A 158 14.16 -12.30 13.41
CA SER A 158 12.81 -12.17 13.97
C SER A 158 12.14 -10.85 13.58
N PRO A 159 10.81 -10.77 13.61
CA PRO A 159 10.11 -9.49 13.40
C PRO A 159 10.44 -8.43 14.46
N ASP A 160 10.92 -8.85 15.63
CA ASP A 160 11.27 -7.95 16.74
C ASP A 160 12.51 -7.09 16.45
N GLU A 161 13.34 -7.49 15.48
CA GLU A 161 14.51 -6.73 15.08
C GLU A 161 14.21 -5.59 14.11
N ILE A 162 13.07 -5.62 13.45
CA ILE A 162 12.73 -4.60 12.46
C ILE A 162 12.58 -3.23 13.13
N ARG A 163 13.14 -2.20 12.48
CA ARG A 163 12.98 -0.80 12.86
C ARG A 163 12.67 0.03 11.62
N VAL A 164 11.75 0.95 11.75
CA VAL A 164 11.46 1.92 10.71
C VAL A 164 11.88 3.30 11.18
N VAL A 165 12.70 3.95 10.37
CA VAL A 165 13.32 5.24 10.68
C VAL A 165 12.97 6.21 9.57
N LYS A 166 12.44 7.38 9.89
CA LYS A 166 12.32 8.49 8.94
C LYS A 166 13.67 9.17 8.81
N ALA A 167 14.16 9.28 7.57
CA ALA A 167 15.40 9.95 7.26
C ALA A 167 15.11 11.36 6.71
N GLU A 168 15.79 12.36 7.23
CA GLU A 168 15.64 13.76 6.84
C GLU A 168 17.00 14.43 6.72
N MET A 169 17.19 15.24 5.66
CA MET A 169 18.38 16.08 5.53
C MET A 169 18.29 17.26 6.49
N LYS A 170 19.34 17.49 7.28
CA LYS A 170 19.53 18.66 8.12
C LYS A 170 20.86 19.35 7.75
N GLY A 171 20.81 20.28 6.81
CA GLY A 171 22.02 20.80 6.17
C GLY A 171 22.69 19.71 5.35
N ASN A 172 23.95 19.38 5.67
CA ASN A 172 24.70 18.30 5.03
C ASN A 172 24.65 16.98 5.78
N ASP A 173 23.94 16.93 6.92
CA ASP A 173 23.83 15.72 7.74
C ASP A 173 22.47 15.05 7.57
N ILE A 174 22.44 13.73 7.68
CA ILE A 174 21.22 12.94 7.70
C ILE A 174 20.79 12.73 9.14
N SER A 175 19.57 13.13 9.45
CA SER A 175 18.92 12.89 10.74
C SER A 175 17.94 11.74 10.60
N CYS A 176 18.13 10.69 11.38
CA CYS A 176 17.26 9.52 11.41
C CYS A 176 16.47 9.48 12.71
N THR A 177 15.15 9.36 12.60
CA THR A 177 14.25 9.28 13.75
C THR A 177 13.41 8.02 13.64
N GLU A 178 13.50 7.14 14.64
CA GLU A 178 12.65 5.95 14.72
C GLU A 178 11.19 6.37 14.88
N ILE A 179 10.32 5.73 14.10
CA ILE A 179 8.87 5.99 14.12
C ILE A 179 8.09 4.77 14.59
N PRO A 180 6.90 4.97 15.18
CA PRO A 180 6.01 3.86 15.49
C PRO A 180 5.67 3.06 14.24
N HIS A 181 5.92 1.76 14.29
CA HIS A 181 5.65 0.83 13.20
C HIS A 181 5.11 -0.49 13.73
N GLN A 182 4.56 -1.28 12.83
CA GLN A 182 4.01 -2.61 13.10
C GLN A 182 4.43 -3.56 12.00
N VAL A 183 4.98 -4.70 12.36
CA VAL A 183 5.34 -5.79 11.45
C VAL A 183 4.25 -6.85 11.52
N TYR A 184 3.79 -7.34 10.37
CA TYR A 184 2.71 -8.32 10.26
C TYR A 184 2.81 -9.13 8.96
N ASP A 185 1.95 -10.12 8.77
CA ASP A 185 1.86 -10.98 7.58
C ASP A 185 3.23 -11.55 7.13
N LEU A 186 3.98 -12.11 8.09
CA LEU A 186 5.29 -12.69 7.86
C LEU A 186 5.15 -14.06 7.17
N ILE A 187 5.86 -14.25 6.06
CA ILE A 187 5.94 -15.52 5.33
C ILE A 187 7.39 -15.87 5.08
N ARG A 188 7.83 -17.04 5.56
CA ARG A 188 9.11 -17.65 5.20
C ARG A 188 8.90 -18.55 4.01
N TRP A 189 9.45 -18.20 2.86
CA TRP A 189 9.18 -18.91 1.61
C TRP A 189 9.89 -20.26 1.51
N GLU A 190 10.99 -20.45 2.22
CA GLU A 190 11.67 -21.74 2.36
C GLU A 190 10.81 -22.80 3.04
N ASP A 191 9.86 -22.39 3.88
CA ASP A 191 8.90 -23.28 4.53
C ASP A 191 7.78 -23.74 3.57
N LYS A 192 7.70 -23.13 2.40
CA LYS A 192 6.74 -23.46 1.35
C LYS A 192 7.45 -24.27 0.28
N LYS A 193 6.89 -25.42 -0.11
CA LYS A 193 7.29 -26.10 -1.35
C LYS A 193 6.81 -25.27 -2.53
N LEU A 194 7.53 -24.22 -2.85
CA LEU A 194 7.34 -23.50 -4.09
C LEU A 194 7.98 -24.33 -5.20
N LEU A 195 7.29 -24.39 -6.34
CA LEU A 195 7.67 -25.04 -7.59
C LEU A 195 9.19 -25.24 -7.72
N SER A 196 9.68 -26.39 -7.35
CA SER A 196 11.06 -26.79 -7.55
C SER A 196 11.22 -27.24 -9.00
N THR A 197 11.63 -26.35 -9.86
CA THR A 197 12.34 -26.77 -11.04
C THR A 197 13.75 -27.15 -10.58
N GLU A 198 14.01 -28.43 -10.41
CA GLU A 198 15.35 -28.94 -10.21
C GLU A 198 16.12 -28.80 -11.52
N GLU A 199 16.75 -27.65 -11.73
CA GLU A 199 17.74 -27.52 -12.79
C GLU A 199 19.10 -27.95 -12.27
N ARG A 200 19.76 -28.78 -13.03
CA ARG A 200 21.12 -29.20 -12.75
C ARG A 200 22.06 -28.60 -13.80
N ASP A 201 23.20 -28.12 -13.34
CA ASP A 201 24.28 -27.73 -14.22
C ASP A 201 24.70 -28.93 -15.09
N GLU A 202 24.65 -28.77 -16.40
CA GLU A 202 24.91 -29.85 -17.35
C GLU A 202 26.34 -30.39 -17.26
N LYS A 203 27.30 -29.57 -16.81
CA LYS A 203 28.73 -29.94 -16.74
C LYS A 203 29.10 -30.57 -15.40
N THR A 204 28.50 -30.11 -14.32
CA THR A 204 28.88 -30.53 -12.96
C THR A 204 27.86 -31.45 -12.29
N GLY A 205 26.64 -31.56 -12.84
CA GLY A 205 25.53 -32.29 -12.26
C GLY A 205 25.00 -31.71 -10.94
N LYS A 206 25.53 -30.56 -10.51
CA LYS A 206 25.12 -29.90 -9.28
C LYS A 206 23.78 -29.18 -9.47
N LEU A 207 22.94 -29.20 -8.44
CA LEU A 207 21.73 -28.38 -8.39
C LEU A 207 22.09 -26.90 -8.54
N ILE A 208 21.48 -26.26 -9.52
CA ILE A 208 21.56 -24.80 -9.67
C ILE A 208 20.46 -24.23 -8.79
N THR A 209 20.83 -23.66 -7.65
CA THR A 209 19.89 -22.93 -6.80
C THR A 209 19.70 -21.53 -7.39
N ARG A 210 18.62 -21.33 -8.14
CA ARG A 210 18.27 -20.01 -8.70
C ARG A 210 17.55 -19.09 -7.70
N TYR A 211 17.29 -19.58 -6.50
CA TYR A 211 16.56 -18.85 -5.48
C TYR A 211 17.38 -18.72 -4.21
N HIS A 212 17.38 -17.52 -3.67
CA HIS A 212 17.79 -17.30 -2.30
C HIS A 212 16.56 -17.36 -1.42
N PRO A 213 16.56 -18.16 -0.34
CA PRO A 213 15.46 -18.17 0.61
C PRO A 213 15.14 -16.76 1.07
N THR A 214 13.88 -16.37 0.91
CA THR A 214 13.41 -15.02 1.22
C THR A 214 12.30 -15.07 2.26
N THR A 215 12.34 -14.14 3.19
CA THR A 215 11.24 -13.86 4.12
C THR A 215 10.57 -12.58 3.67
N THR A 216 9.27 -12.64 3.39
CA THR A 216 8.47 -11.44 3.17
C THR A 216 7.71 -11.07 4.44
N LEU A 217 7.60 -9.78 4.67
CA LEU A 217 6.84 -9.24 5.79
C LEU A 217 6.19 -7.92 5.37
N SER A 218 5.06 -7.61 5.97
CA SER A 218 4.40 -6.33 5.80
C SER A 218 4.73 -5.41 6.97
N ILE A 219 4.94 -4.14 6.64
CA ILE A 219 5.25 -3.10 7.61
C ILE A 219 4.20 -2.01 7.51
N ALA A 220 3.63 -1.61 8.63
CA ALA A 220 2.73 -0.46 8.68
C ALA A 220 3.30 0.65 9.56
N PHE A 221 3.11 1.88 9.13
CA PHE A 221 3.39 3.10 9.89
C PHE A 221 2.52 4.26 9.41
N LEU A 222 2.48 5.36 10.14
CA LEU A 222 1.77 6.56 9.73
C LEU A 222 2.73 7.57 9.15
N ALA A 223 2.42 8.07 7.95
CA ALA A 223 3.21 9.07 7.26
C ALA A 223 2.52 10.45 7.23
N ASN A 224 3.33 11.49 7.31
CA ASN A 224 2.89 12.87 7.09
C ASN A 224 3.71 13.43 5.94
N LEU A 225 3.03 13.83 4.85
CA LEU A 225 3.64 14.44 3.68
C LEU A 225 2.87 15.69 3.27
N LYS A 226 3.61 16.68 2.81
CA LYS A 226 3.05 17.85 2.12
C LYS A 226 2.65 17.48 0.69
N PRO A 227 1.85 18.31 0.02
CA PRO A 227 1.60 18.14 -1.41
C PRO A 227 2.89 18.02 -2.21
N TYR A 228 2.98 16.98 -3.05
CA TYR A 228 4.13 16.65 -3.91
C TYR A 228 5.46 16.38 -3.17
N GLU A 229 5.39 16.07 -1.87
CA GLU A 229 6.57 15.72 -1.09
C GLU A 229 6.96 14.25 -1.30
N LYS A 230 8.27 14.01 -1.32
CA LYS A 230 8.88 12.69 -1.20
C LYS A 230 9.57 12.58 0.15
N ALA A 231 9.37 11.47 0.83
CA ALA A 231 10.00 11.19 2.12
C ALA A 231 10.65 9.81 2.09
N THR A 232 11.83 9.71 2.66
CA THR A 232 12.58 8.45 2.77
C THR A 232 12.39 7.85 4.15
N TYR A 233 12.01 6.58 4.15
CA TYR A 233 11.94 5.73 5.34
C TYR A 233 12.92 4.57 5.16
N ILE A 234 13.68 4.28 6.20
CA ILE A 234 14.67 3.21 6.18
C ILE A 234 14.19 2.09 7.11
N VAL A 235 14.14 0.88 6.59
CA VAL A 235 13.79 -0.32 7.33
C VAL A 235 15.08 -1.04 7.69
N PHE A 236 15.44 -1.04 8.97
CA PHE A 236 16.62 -1.71 9.50
C PHE A 236 16.29 -3.13 9.95
N TYR A 237 17.19 -4.07 9.68
CA TYR A 237 17.09 -5.48 10.04
C TYR A 237 18.46 -6.10 10.31
N ASN A 238 18.54 -7.41 10.61
CA ASN A 238 19.75 -8.15 10.90
C ASN A 238 20.47 -7.66 12.18
N ASN A 239 19.68 -7.59 13.27
CA ASN A 239 20.23 -7.38 14.62
C ASN A 239 19.65 -8.46 15.56
N PRO A 240 20.32 -9.63 15.71
CA PRO A 240 19.82 -10.71 16.54
C PRO A 240 19.71 -10.37 18.03
N ALA A 241 20.37 -9.30 18.48
CA ALA A 241 20.28 -8.81 19.85
C ALA A 241 19.16 -7.79 20.07
N ALA A 242 18.44 -7.41 19.02
CA ALA A 242 17.36 -6.42 19.12
C ALA A 242 16.20 -6.94 19.97
N LYS A 243 15.71 -6.07 20.84
CA LYS A 243 14.49 -6.32 21.62
C LYS A 243 13.28 -5.75 20.87
N LYS A 244 12.12 -6.34 21.09
CA LYS A 244 10.86 -5.83 20.53
C LYS A 244 10.68 -4.34 20.84
N ALA A 245 10.42 -3.55 19.81
CA ALA A 245 10.12 -2.13 19.97
C ALA A 245 8.78 -1.94 20.70
N SER A 246 8.72 -0.91 21.53
CA SER A 246 7.51 -0.53 22.26
C SER A 246 7.17 0.92 21.97
N PHE A 247 5.99 1.16 21.39
CA PHE A 247 5.55 2.49 21.01
C PHE A 247 4.30 2.89 21.78
N LYS A 248 4.21 4.17 22.11
CA LYS A 248 2.97 4.74 22.63
C LYS A 248 1.90 4.75 21.55
N THR A 249 0.72 4.31 21.90
CA THR A 249 -0.46 4.33 21.03
C THR A 249 -1.68 4.75 21.82
N ASP A 250 -2.59 5.47 21.17
CA ASP A 250 -3.93 5.75 21.68
C ASP A 250 -4.91 4.60 21.39
N LEU A 251 -4.53 3.67 20.51
CA LEU A 251 -5.33 2.52 20.12
C LEU A 251 -5.35 1.48 21.24
N ARG A 252 -6.55 1.15 21.71
CA ARG A 252 -6.80 0.16 22.76
C ARG A 252 -7.82 -0.85 22.30
N VAL A 253 -7.48 -2.13 22.45
CA VAL A 253 -8.36 -3.26 22.11
C VAL A 253 -8.62 -4.07 23.38
N LYS A 254 -9.89 -4.28 23.71
CA LYS A 254 -10.33 -5.07 24.86
C LYS A 254 -11.36 -6.11 24.43
N GLY A 255 -11.46 -7.20 25.19
CA GLY A 255 -12.42 -8.27 24.94
C GLY A 255 -11.77 -9.55 24.42
N LYS A 256 -12.57 -10.60 24.27
CA LYS A 256 -12.13 -11.93 23.79
C LYS A 256 -12.93 -12.34 22.56
N GLY A 257 -12.30 -13.13 21.69
CA GLY A 257 -12.93 -13.58 20.44
C GLY A 257 -13.47 -12.41 19.62
N LEU A 258 -14.69 -12.50 19.15
CA LEU A 258 -15.36 -11.44 18.39
C LEU A 258 -15.95 -10.33 19.26
N ALA A 259 -16.13 -10.56 20.58
CA ALA A 259 -16.64 -9.56 21.53
C ALA A 259 -15.56 -8.54 21.87
N LYS A 260 -15.23 -7.67 20.91
CA LYS A 260 -14.19 -6.66 21.05
C LYS A 260 -14.75 -5.26 21.25
N THR A 261 -13.98 -4.47 21.97
CA THR A 261 -14.12 -3.01 22.03
C THR A 261 -12.81 -2.41 21.57
N ILE A 262 -12.86 -1.58 20.54
CA ILE A 262 -11.73 -0.90 19.93
C ILE A 262 -11.89 0.60 20.18
N GLU A 263 -10.88 1.23 20.70
CA GLU A 263 -10.92 2.62 21.14
C GLU A 263 -9.63 3.35 20.74
N ASN A 264 -9.79 4.57 20.23
CA ASN A 264 -8.70 5.53 20.02
C ASN A 264 -9.13 6.93 20.47
N SER A 265 -8.42 7.98 20.10
CA SER A 265 -8.72 9.37 20.47
C SER A 265 -10.07 9.86 19.92
N PHE A 266 -10.59 9.30 18.84
CA PHE A 266 -11.77 9.77 18.12
C PHE A 266 -13.03 8.99 18.47
N TYR A 267 -12.93 7.69 18.64
CA TYR A 267 -14.08 6.81 18.80
C TYR A 267 -13.83 5.66 19.79
N LYS A 268 -14.93 5.06 20.19
CA LYS A 268 -14.99 3.73 20.80
C LYS A 268 -16.00 2.90 19.99
N VAL A 269 -15.54 1.82 19.40
CA VAL A 269 -16.35 0.87 18.63
C VAL A 269 -16.55 -0.41 19.42
N THR A 270 -17.78 -0.88 19.48
CA THR A 270 -18.13 -2.18 20.07
C THR A 270 -18.57 -3.12 18.96
N LEU A 271 -18.02 -4.33 18.96
CA LEU A 271 -18.37 -5.38 17.99
C LEU A 271 -19.43 -6.32 18.56
N HIS A 272 -20.28 -6.85 17.68
CA HIS A 272 -21.28 -7.85 18.03
C HIS A 272 -20.58 -9.18 18.43
N PRO A 273 -20.93 -9.78 19.58
CA PRO A 273 -20.15 -10.90 20.13
C PRO A 273 -20.17 -12.18 19.28
N LYS A 274 -21.19 -12.40 18.47
CA LYS A 274 -21.33 -13.58 17.62
C LYS A 274 -20.77 -13.37 16.22
N SER A 275 -21.13 -12.27 15.56
CA SER A 275 -20.74 -11.99 14.18
C SER A 275 -19.46 -11.15 14.04
N GLY A 276 -19.06 -10.45 15.10
CA GLY A 276 -17.95 -9.49 15.04
C GLY A 276 -18.25 -8.24 14.21
N MET A 277 -19.50 -8.03 13.79
CA MET A 277 -19.89 -6.83 13.06
C MET A 277 -19.91 -5.60 13.97
N ILE A 278 -19.76 -4.39 13.42
CA ILE A 278 -19.85 -3.17 14.19
C ILE A 278 -21.26 -3.05 14.75
N TYR A 279 -21.37 -3.02 16.07
CA TYR A 279 -22.63 -2.95 16.81
C TYR A 279 -22.95 -1.54 17.27
N GLU A 280 -21.93 -0.79 17.72
CA GLU A 280 -22.05 0.56 18.23
C GLU A 280 -20.80 1.36 17.90
N ILE A 281 -20.96 2.62 17.51
CA ILE A 281 -19.89 3.60 17.37
C ILE A 281 -20.19 4.76 18.32
N TYR A 282 -19.33 4.97 19.30
CA TYR A 282 -19.36 6.12 20.19
C TYR A 282 -18.37 7.16 19.70
N GLU A 283 -18.86 8.32 19.25
CA GLU A 283 -18.02 9.43 18.83
C GLU A 283 -17.68 10.27 20.07
N LYS A 284 -16.38 10.48 20.31
CA LYS A 284 -15.91 10.97 21.62
C LYS A 284 -16.05 12.49 21.81
N GLU A 285 -15.95 13.28 20.78
CA GLU A 285 -16.03 14.74 20.88
C GLU A 285 -17.46 15.19 21.20
N THR A 286 -18.46 14.59 20.58
CA THR A 286 -19.88 14.90 20.82
C THR A 286 -20.50 14.08 21.96
N GLY A 287 -19.88 12.96 22.31
CA GLY A 287 -20.45 12.01 23.27
C GLY A 287 -21.65 11.21 22.75
N ILE A 288 -21.84 11.17 21.43
CA ILE A 288 -23.01 10.55 20.81
C ILE A 288 -22.71 9.11 20.39
N LYS A 289 -23.69 8.25 20.66
CA LYS A 289 -23.70 6.86 20.20
C LYS A 289 -24.47 6.71 18.90
N LEU A 290 -23.84 6.08 17.95
CA LEU A 290 -24.44 5.63 16.70
C LEU A 290 -24.77 4.14 16.85
N GLU A 291 -26.05 3.82 16.80
CA GLU A 291 -26.55 2.47 17.04
C GLU A 291 -27.81 2.20 16.23
N HIS A 292 -28.13 0.95 16.03
CA HIS A 292 -29.38 0.52 15.41
C HIS A 292 -30.37 -0.05 16.46
N LYS A 293 -30.09 -1.18 17.04
CA LYS A 293 -30.85 -1.84 18.14
C LYS A 293 -32.36 -2.04 17.90
N LEU A 294 -32.82 -1.98 16.65
CA LEU A 294 -34.23 -2.10 16.32
C LEU A 294 -34.62 -3.49 15.80
N GLU A 295 -33.64 -4.31 15.47
CA GLU A 295 -33.82 -5.68 14.99
C GLU A 295 -32.98 -6.67 15.79
N THR A 296 -33.20 -7.95 15.56
CA THR A 296 -32.67 -9.05 16.40
C THR A 296 -31.17 -9.05 16.58
N ASN A 297 -30.39 -8.71 15.54
CA ASN A 297 -28.95 -8.61 15.65
C ASN A 297 -28.46 -7.22 16.12
N GLY A 298 -29.26 -6.17 15.89
CA GLY A 298 -29.00 -4.81 16.36
C GLY A 298 -27.71 -4.15 15.83
N ALA A 299 -27.03 -4.78 14.89
CA ALA A 299 -25.75 -4.29 14.36
C ALA A 299 -25.93 -3.02 13.51
N VAL A 300 -24.94 -2.15 13.50
CA VAL A 300 -24.86 -0.98 12.62
C VAL A 300 -24.39 -1.39 11.22
N HIS A 301 -23.48 -2.34 11.15
CA HIS A 301 -22.99 -2.89 9.88
C HIS A 301 -23.64 -4.26 9.60
N TRP A 302 -24.35 -4.37 8.48
CA TRP A 302 -25.08 -5.59 8.14
C TRP A 302 -24.43 -6.40 7.02
N ASN A 303 -23.92 -5.72 6.04
CA ASN A 303 -23.40 -6.32 4.81
C ASN A 303 -21.95 -6.84 4.97
N PRO A 304 -21.48 -7.67 4.04
CA PRO A 304 -22.14 -8.19 2.81
C PRO A 304 -23.41 -8.97 3.08
N ASP A 305 -24.36 -8.87 2.12
CA ASP A 305 -25.58 -9.65 2.17
C ASP A 305 -26.08 -10.06 0.76
N ALA A 306 -26.98 -11.01 0.74
CA ALA A 306 -27.63 -11.46 -0.50
C ALA A 306 -29.10 -11.82 -0.27
N TYR A 307 -29.86 -11.72 -1.35
CA TYR A 307 -31.26 -12.16 -1.36
C TYR A 307 -31.53 -13.04 -2.58
N SER A 308 -31.89 -14.30 -2.32
CA SER A 308 -32.25 -15.30 -3.31
C SER A 308 -33.51 -16.02 -2.89
N PRO A 309 -34.72 -15.55 -3.30
CA PRO A 309 -35.99 -16.22 -2.97
C PRO A 309 -36.00 -17.70 -3.40
N PRO A 310 -36.63 -18.59 -2.63
CA PRO A 310 -37.53 -18.33 -1.50
C PRO A 310 -36.84 -18.10 -0.16
N HIS A 311 -35.49 -18.14 -0.10
CA HIS A 311 -34.79 -17.87 1.15
C HIS A 311 -35.02 -16.45 1.65
N ALA A 312 -34.92 -16.26 2.97
CA ALA A 312 -34.88 -14.92 3.56
C ALA A 312 -33.62 -14.16 3.15
N TRP A 313 -33.57 -12.86 3.42
CA TRP A 313 -32.32 -12.10 3.36
C TRP A 313 -31.24 -12.75 4.22
N SER A 314 -30.03 -12.75 3.71
CA SER A 314 -28.89 -13.39 4.33
C SER A 314 -27.78 -12.37 4.57
N HIS A 315 -27.61 -11.97 5.81
CA HIS A 315 -26.70 -10.90 6.24
C HIS A 315 -25.49 -11.47 6.98
N CYS A 316 -24.31 -10.90 6.77
CA CYS A 316 -23.13 -11.21 7.60
C CYS A 316 -23.32 -10.84 9.07
N SER A 317 -24.17 -9.86 9.37
CA SER A 317 -24.51 -9.50 10.74
C SER A 317 -25.19 -10.63 11.53
N ASP A 318 -25.78 -11.62 10.83
CA ASP A 318 -26.43 -12.78 11.42
C ASP A 318 -25.50 -13.98 11.59
N TRP A 319 -24.23 -13.84 11.30
CA TRP A 319 -23.26 -14.91 11.55
C TRP A 319 -23.21 -15.31 13.03
N GLU A 320 -23.17 -16.61 13.23
CA GLU A 320 -22.90 -17.20 14.53
C GLU A 320 -21.54 -17.90 14.50
N ASN A 321 -20.49 -17.23 14.98
CA ASN A 321 -19.11 -17.74 15.02
C ASN A 321 -18.45 -17.96 13.65
N PRO A 322 -18.32 -16.93 12.81
CA PRO A 322 -17.49 -17.03 11.61
C PRO A 322 -16.02 -17.29 11.98
N ALA A 323 -15.26 -17.90 11.07
CA ALA A 323 -13.82 -17.96 11.21
C ALA A 323 -13.26 -16.53 11.26
N PHE A 324 -12.25 -16.29 12.09
CA PHE A 324 -11.63 -14.99 12.18
C PHE A 324 -10.14 -15.05 12.44
N SER A 325 -9.46 -13.99 12.03
CA SER A 325 -8.08 -13.69 12.40
C SER A 325 -7.97 -12.23 12.85
N GLU A 326 -7.04 -11.98 13.74
CA GLU A 326 -6.79 -10.64 14.25
C GLU A 326 -5.31 -10.31 14.26
N GLU A 327 -4.98 -9.04 14.00
CA GLU A 327 -3.64 -8.49 14.10
C GLU A 327 -3.71 -7.24 14.96
N ALA A 328 -2.92 -7.19 16.03
CA ALA A 328 -2.92 -6.07 16.96
C ALA A 328 -1.50 -5.50 17.12
N GLY A 329 -1.38 -4.20 17.00
CA GLY A 329 -0.10 -3.53 17.18
C GLY A 329 -0.25 -2.04 17.47
N PRO A 330 0.87 -1.31 17.53
CA PRO A 330 0.85 0.09 17.90
C PRO A 330 0.31 1.02 16.82
N VAL A 331 0.18 0.55 15.56
CA VAL A 331 -0.26 1.36 14.42
C VAL A 331 -1.71 1.10 14.06
N PHE A 332 -2.11 -0.19 14.00
CA PHE A 332 -3.49 -0.57 13.72
C PHE A 332 -3.91 -1.84 14.47
N TYR A 333 -5.21 -2.02 14.57
CA TYR A 333 -5.85 -3.29 14.84
C TYR A 333 -6.64 -3.72 13.59
N ARG A 334 -6.40 -4.94 13.11
CA ARG A 334 -7.10 -5.57 11.99
C ARG A 334 -7.90 -6.75 12.50
N LEU A 335 -9.15 -6.86 12.07
CA LEU A 335 -10.00 -8.04 12.29
C LEU A 335 -10.58 -8.48 10.97
N THR A 336 -10.24 -9.68 10.54
CA THR A 336 -10.81 -10.35 9.36
C THR A 336 -11.74 -11.46 9.82
N ARG A 337 -12.94 -11.54 9.24
CA ARG A 337 -13.94 -12.59 9.49
C ARG A 337 -14.38 -13.16 8.18
N SER A 338 -14.58 -14.48 8.10
CA SER A 338 -15.00 -15.17 6.89
C SER A 338 -15.92 -16.34 7.20
N ALA A 339 -17.02 -16.43 6.47
CA ALA A 339 -17.94 -17.56 6.49
C ALA A 339 -18.85 -17.55 5.25
N PRO A 340 -19.51 -18.66 4.92
CA PRO A 340 -20.67 -18.63 4.04
C PRO A 340 -21.77 -17.73 4.62
N LEU A 341 -22.55 -17.08 3.75
CA LEU A 341 -23.71 -16.35 4.19
C LEU A 341 -24.75 -17.31 4.85
N PRO A 342 -25.44 -16.90 5.91
CA PRO A 342 -26.56 -17.68 6.44
C PRO A 342 -27.57 -17.97 5.33
N HIS A 343 -28.08 -19.20 5.26
CA HIS A 343 -29.03 -19.69 4.24
C HIS A 343 -28.54 -19.71 2.77
N LEU A 344 -27.44 -19.03 2.43
CA LEU A 344 -26.88 -18.97 1.07
C LEU A 344 -25.41 -19.39 1.06
N LYS A 345 -25.17 -20.70 1.25
CA LYS A 345 -23.80 -21.27 1.39
C LYS A 345 -22.93 -21.08 0.14
N ASP A 346 -23.53 -20.80 -1.00
CA ASP A 346 -22.83 -20.56 -2.26
C ASP A 346 -22.21 -19.17 -2.35
N VAL A 347 -22.48 -18.29 -1.38
CA VAL A 347 -21.81 -17.01 -1.22
C VAL A 347 -20.94 -17.06 0.02
N VAL A 348 -19.63 -17.07 -0.16
CA VAL A 348 -18.66 -16.95 0.94
C VAL A 348 -18.22 -15.49 1.03
N ALA A 349 -18.47 -14.86 2.17
CA ALA A 349 -18.06 -13.50 2.44
C ALA A 349 -16.86 -13.43 3.37
N SER A 350 -15.99 -12.47 3.14
CA SER A 350 -14.89 -12.09 4.03
C SER A 350 -14.92 -10.59 4.26
N ILE A 351 -14.80 -10.17 5.52
CA ILE A 351 -14.86 -8.77 5.90
C ILE A 351 -13.68 -8.46 6.79
N THR A 352 -12.93 -7.43 6.42
CA THR A 352 -11.79 -6.93 7.18
C THR A 352 -12.05 -5.51 7.66
N TYR A 353 -11.84 -5.27 8.94
CA TYR A 353 -11.80 -3.95 9.54
C TYR A 353 -10.38 -3.56 9.90
N TYR A 354 -10.01 -2.30 9.58
CA TYR A 354 -8.79 -1.68 10.09
C TYR A 354 -9.16 -0.47 10.95
N PHE A 355 -8.64 -0.45 12.16
CA PHE A 355 -8.75 0.64 13.11
C PHE A 355 -7.35 1.18 13.37
N TYR A 356 -7.10 2.42 12.99
CA TYR A 356 -5.77 3.02 13.09
C TYR A 356 -5.64 3.90 14.34
N LYS A 357 -4.43 3.97 14.88
CA LYS A 357 -4.08 4.97 15.88
C LYS A 357 -4.22 6.38 15.26
N ASP A 358 -4.48 7.38 16.09
CA ASP A 358 -4.53 8.79 15.69
C ASP A 358 -5.38 9.07 14.43
N SER A 359 -6.42 8.26 14.16
CA SER A 359 -7.25 8.38 12.97
C SER A 359 -8.74 8.24 13.28
N PRO A 360 -9.61 9.10 12.74
CA PRO A 360 -11.06 8.95 12.85
C PRO A 360 -11.63 7.87 11.93
N LEU A 361 -10.80 7.31 11.03
CA LEU A 361 -11.22 6.39 9.98
C LEU A 361 -11.32 4.94 10.48
N ILE A 362 -12.35 4.25 10.01
CA ILE A 362 -12.50 2.80 10.06
C ILE A 362 -12.52 2.33 8.61
N ILE A 363 -11.47 1.64 8.17
CA ILE A 363 -11.42 1.09 6.81
C ILE A 363 -12.10 -0.28 6.82
N ILE A 364 -12.96 -0.51 5.82
CA ILE A 364 -13.74 -1.73 5.68
C ILE A 364 -13.51 -2.30 4.28
N GLU A 365 -13.03 -3.51 4.23
CA GLU A 365 -12.88 -4.28 3.00
C GLU A 365 -13.80 -5.49 3.04
N SER A 366 -14.54 -5.71 1.97
CA SER A 366 -15.47 -6.83 1.84
C SER A 366 -15.22 -7.57 0.55
N ILE A 367 -15.15 -8.89 0.64
CA ILE A 367 -15.04 -9.79 -0.52
C ILE A 367 -16.20 -10.76 -0.46
N MET A 368 -16.88 -10.99 -1.58
CA MET A 368 -17.83 -12.08 -1.75
C MET A 368 -17.40 -12.95 -2.91
N GLU A 369 -17.27 -14.25 -2.66
CA GLU A 369 -16.95 -15.25 -3.65
C GLU A 369 -18.16 -16.15 -3.92
N ILE A 370 -18.50 -16.37 -5.18
CA ILE A 370 -19.58 -17.25 -5.62
C ILE A 370 -19.03 -18.66 -5.85
N LYS A 371 -19.51 -19.64 -5.08
CA LYS A 371 -19.00 -21.01 -5.14
C LYS A 371 -19.70 -21.89 -6.20
N ASN A 372 -20.93 -21.59 -6.56
CA ASN A 372 -21.69 -22.26 -7.61
C ASN A 372 -22.53 -21.26 -8.40
N ASP A 373 -22.92 -21.63 -9.63
CA ASP A 373 -23.88 -20.85 -10.42
C ASP A 373 -25.25 -20.84 -9.75
N PHE A 374 -25.83 -19.67 -9.56
CA PHE A 374 -27.20 -19.54 -9.08
C PHE A 374 -27.85 -18.21 -9.45
N PHE A 375 -29.10 -18.02 -9.06
CA PHE A 375 -29.85 -16.80 -9.32
C PHE A 375 -30.15 -16.07 -8.01
N LEU A 376 -30.08 -14.73 -8.05
CA LEU A 376 -30.44 -13.90 -6.90
C LEU A 376 -31.13 -12.60 -7.33
N LYS A 377 -31.75 -11.93 -6.38
CA LYS A 377 -32.34 -10.60 -6.57
C LYS A 377 -31.42 -9.48 -6.14
N SER A 378 -30.55 -9.74 -5.17
CA SER A 378 -29.65 -8.72 -4.64
C SER A 378 -28.38 -9.32 -4.10
N LEU A 379 -27.26 -8.64 -4.35
CA LEU A 379 -25.96 -8.85 -3.75
C LEU A 379 -25.41 -7.46 -3.40
N ARG A 380 -25.18 -7.21 -2.10
CA ARG A 380 -24.87 -5.87 -1.60
C ARG A 380 -23.69 -5.86 -0.66
N SER A 381 -23.08 -4.69 -0.53
CA SER A 381 -22.03 -4.38 0.43
C SER A 381 -22.17 -2.96 0.99
N ALA A 382 -21.30 -2.55 1.89
CA ALA A 382 -21.21 -1.22 2.48
C ALA A 382 -22.51 -0.74 3.16
N GLU A 383 -23.33 -1.64 3.71
CA GLU A 383 -24.54 -1.24 4.37
C GLU A 383 -24.28 -0.75 5.79
N VAL A 384 -24.81 0.41 6.08
CA VAL A 384 -24.90 0.95 7.43
C VAL A 384 -26.37 1.26 7.76
N VAL A 385 -26.76 0.89 8.96
CA VAL A 385 -28.12 1.04 9.45
C VAL A 385 -28.11 1.78 10.79
N PHE A 386 -28.87 2.88 10.87
CA PHE A 386 -29.01 3.67 12.08
C PHE A 386 -30.47 3.82 12.49
N ASN A 387 -30.72 3.88 13.78
CA ASN A 387 -32.01 4.37 14.27
C ASN A 387 -32.19 5.87 13.95
N LYS A 388 -33.44 6.35 13.93
CA LYS A 388 -33.77 7.73 13.56
C LYS A 388 -33.49 8.78 14.64
N LYS A 389 -32.87 8.41 15.74
CA LYS A 389 -32.72 9.30 16.90
C LYS A 389 -31.63 10.36 16.73
N VAL A 390 -30.65 10.11 15.90
CA VAL A 390 -29.44 10.94 15.82
C VAL A 390 -29.46 11.87 14.64
N PHE A 391 -29.71 11.35 13.44
CA PHE A 391 -29.64 12.09 12.19
C PHE A 391 -31.00 12.58 11.73
N ASN A 392 -31.04 13.72 11.03
CA ASN A 392 -32.24 14.23 10.37
C ASN A 392 -32.02 14.63 8.91
N LYS A 393 -30.76 14.61 8.46
CA LYS A 393 -30.35 14.94 7.09
C LYS A 393 -29.35 13.94 6.56
N ALA A 394 -29.28 13.84 5.22
CA ALA A 394 -28.18 13.24 4.51
C ALA A 394 -27.64 14.20 3.46
N ALA A 395 -26.38 14.04 3.10
CA ALA A 395 -25.77 14.71 1.96
C ALA A 395 -24.92 13.71 1.18
N TYR A 396 -24.75 13.96 -0.11
CA TYR A 396 -23.86 13.18 -0.95
C TYR A 396 -23.20 14.08 -1.99
N LYS A 397 -22.03 13.67 -2.46
CA LYS A 397 -21.34 14.34 -3.55
C LYS A 397 -21.71 13.67 -4.87
N THR A 398 -22.17 14.46 -5.86
CA THR A 398 -22.41 13.95 -7.20
C THR A 398 -21.08 13.74 -7.95
N MET A 399 -21.13 13.04 -9.08
CA MET A 399 -19.95 12.86 -9.94
C MET A 399 -19.45 14.18 -10.55
N GLU A 400 -20.34 15.15 -10.69
CA GLU A 400 -20.03 16.50 -11.17
C GLU A 400 -19.41 17.40 -10.06
N GLY A 401 -19.23 16.83 -8.84
CA GLY A 401 -18.63 17.51 -7.71
C GLY A 401 -19.61 18.36 -6.87
N LYS A 402 -20.91 18.38 -7.20
CA LYS A 402 -21.91 19.11 -6.43
C LYS A 402 -22.31 18.34 -5.17
N VAL A 403 -22.56 19.05 -4.09
CA VAL A 403 -23.10 18.48 -2.86
C VAL A 403 -24.60 18.69 -2.81
N GLU A 404 -25.35 17.59 -2.78
CA GLU A 404 -26.80 17.55 -2.63
C GLU A 404 -27.15 17.19 -1.18
N VAL A 405 -28.19 17.85 -0.66
CA VAL A 405 -28.68 17.64 0.72
C VAL A 405 -30.10 17.15 0.70
N ILE A 406 -30.37 16.13 1.49
CA ILE A 406 -31.70 15.54 1.72
C ILE A 406 -32.11 15.89 3.14
N ASP A 407 -33.20 16.61 3.30
CA ASP A 407 -33.85 16.82 4.59
C ASP A 407 -34.96 15.81 4.80
N PHE A 408 -34.76 14.89 5.72
CA PHE A 408 -35.72 13.81 5.98
C PHE A 408 -37.02 14.28 6.63
N ALA A 409 -37.02 15.43 7.29
CA ALA A 409 -38.21 15.99 7.91
C ALA A 409 -39.16 16.64 6.90
N HIS A 410 -38.62 17.20 5.84
CA HIS A 410 -39.38 17.93 4.81
C HIS A 410 -39.62 17.12 3.54
N SER A 411 -38.95 15.98 3.38
CA SER A 411 -39.24 15.13 2.25
C SER A 411 -40.63 14.54 2.41
N ARG A 412 -41.57 14.91 1.54
CA ARG A 412 -42.88 14.22 1.38
C ARG A 412 -42.65 12.78 0.91
N MET A 413 -41.61 12.16 1.43
CA MET A 413 -41.17 10.86 1.00
C MET A 413 -42.11 9.83 1.58
N HIS A 414 -42.80 9.14 0.74
CA HIS A 414 -43.61 7.94 1.00
C HIS A 414 -42.80 7.00 1.91
N PRO A 415 -43.39 6.15 2.77
CA PRO A 415 -42.70 5.36 3.78
C PRO A 415 -41.60 4.39 3.28
N LYS A 416 -41.34 4.38 1.96
CA LYS A 416 -40.28 3.58 1.33
C LYS A 416 -39.49 4.36 0.29
N HIS A 417 -39.04 5.57 0.60
CA HIS A 417 -38.22 6.30 -0.35
C HIS A 417 -36.81 5.77 -0.42
N VAL A 418 -36.46 5.31 -1.61
CA VAL A 418 -35.12 4.93 -1.98
C VAL A 418 -34.61 6.00 -2.95
N ILE A 419 -33.53 6.66 -2.58
CA ILE A 419 -32.77 7.52 -3.48
C ILE A 419 -31.64 6.67 -4.03
N THR A 420 -31.61 6.53 -5.35
CA THR A 420 -30.56 5.77 -6.04
C THR A 420 -29.51 6.71 -6.59
N LEU A 421 -28.27 6.38 -6.36
CA LEU A 421 -27.09 7.10 -6.78
C LEU A 421 -26.19 6.19 -7.61
N ARG A 422 -25.31 6.80 -8.38
CA ARG A 422 -24.29 6.05 -9.12
C ARG A 422 -23.36 5.31 -8.15
N PRO A 423 -22.88 4.11 -8.52
CA PRO A 423 -22.01 3.32 -7.66
C PRO A 423 -20.63 3.99 -7.40
N GLU A 424 -20.27 4.96 -8.23
CA GLU A 424 -19.03 5.75 -8.13
C GLU A 424 -19.18 7.01 -7.27
N THR A 425 -20.35 7.25 -6.65
CA THR A 425 -20.56 8.39 -5.74
C THR A 425 -19.44 8.43 -4.69
N PRO A 426 -18.68 9.54 -4.56
CA PRO A 426 -17.48 9.55 -3.74
C PRO A 426 -17.75 9.31 -2.25
N TRP A 427 -18.78 9.98 -1.72
CA TRP A 427 -19.14 9.87 -0.32
C TRP A 427 -20.61 10.21 -0.05
N ILE A 428 -21.11 9.68 1.04
CA ILE A 428 -22.43 9.98 1.62
C ILE A 428 -22.25 10.25 3.10
N SER A 429 -22.96 11.27 3.62
CA SER A 429 -22.93 11.67 5.00
C SER A 429 -24.35 11.75 5.57
N PHE A 430 -24.61 11.09 6.72
CA PHE A 430 -25.76 11.35 7.55
C PHE A 430 -25.37 12.36 8.62
N PHE A 431 -26.20 13.36 8.89
CA PHE A 431 -25.82 14.37 9.86
C PHE A 431 -27.01 15.03 10.58
N SER A 432 -26.69 15.68 11.70
CA SER A 432 -27.57 16.59 12.43
C SER A 432 -26.77 17.82 12.87
N GLN A 433 -27.17 18.98 12.37
CA GLN A 433 -26.57 20.25 12.78
C GLN A 433 -26.90 20.58 14.24
N GLU A 434 -28.12 20.30 14.67
CA GLU A 434 -28.57 20.50 16.06
C GLU A 434 -27.72 19.69 17.05
N LYS A 435 -27.47 18.43 16.75
CA LYS A 435 -26.67 17.52 17.59
C LYS A 435 -25.17 17.58 17.31
N ASN A 436 -24.78 18.37 16.33
CA ASN A 436 -23.38 18.59 16.00
C ASN A 436 -22.61 17.34 15.55
N ILE A 437 -23.27 16.37 14.94
CA ILE A 437 -22.72 15.06 14.59
C ILE A 437 -22.90 14.76 13.11
N ALA A 438 -21.89 14.15 12.51
CA ALA A 438 -21.99 13.50 11.21
C ALA A 438 -21.41 12.09 11.25
N PHE A 439 -21.93 11.24 10.38
CA PHE A 439 -21.36 9.95 10.00
C PHE A 439 -21.23 9.92 8.50
N SER A 440 -20.04 9.57 8.01
CA SER A 440 -19.77 9.50 6.57
C SER A 440 -19.28 8.12 6.16
N SER A 441 -19.73 7.68 4.98
CA SER A 441 -19.18 6.56 4.25
C SER A 441 -18.51 7.08 2.98
N LEU A 442 -17.20 6.80 2.84
CA LEU A 442 -16.38 7.14 1.69
C LEU A 442 -16.22 5.88 0.83
N PHE A 443 -16.61 5.94 -0.45
CA PHE A 443 -16.62 4.79 -1.35
C PHE A 443 -15.33 4.74 -2.17
N LEU A 444 -14.35 3.96 -1.73
CA LEU A 444 -13.00 3.99 -2.27
C LEU A 444 -12.84 3.12 -3.50
N GLU A 445 -13.35 1.89 -3.43
CA GLU A 445 -13.19 0.92 -4.51
C GLU A 445 -14.44 0.05 -4.67
N LEU A 446 -14.72 -0.33 -5.90
CA LEU A 446 -15.70 -1.33 -6.27
C LEU A 446 -15.11 -2.09 -7.47
N SER A 447 -14.82 -3.37 -7.28
CA SER A 447 -14.25 -4.18 -8.36
C SER A 447 -14.87 -5.58 -8.41
N THR A 448 -14.80 -6.19 -9.58
CA THR A 448 -15.33 -7.52 -9.84
C THR A 448 -14.37 -8.29 -10.73
N SER A 449 -14.25 -9.58 -10.47
CA SER A 449 -13.43 -10.50 -11.27
C SER A 449 -14.07 -11.89 -11.29
N ASN A 450 -13.57 -12.78 -12.15
CA ASN A 450 -13.97 -14.18 -12.14
C ASN A 450 -12.74 -15.09 -12.23
N LEU A 451 -12.57 -15.98 -11.26
CA LEU A 451 -11.43 -16.91 -11.18
C LEU A 451 -11.37 -17.91 -12.35
N ASN A 452 -12.49 -18.13 -13.07
CA ASN A 452 -12.54 -18.99 -14.25
C ASN A 452 -12.26 -18.24 -15.56
N GLY A 453 -11.79 -16.99 -15.47
CA GLY A 453 -11.57 -16.09 -16.59
C GLY A 453 -12.78 -15.22 -16.90
N GLY A 454 -12.52 -13.99 -17.33
CA GLY A 454 -13.55 -12.99 -17.59
C GLY A 454 -13.93 -12.17 -16.35
N GLU A 455 -14.96 -11.36 -16.49
CA GLU A 455 -15.46 -10.48 -15.44
C GLU A 455 -16.66 -11.09 -14.72
N ALA A 456 -16.81 -10.80 -13.44
CA ALA A 456 -18.05 -11.06 -12.72
C ALA A 456 -19.13 -10.06 -13.18
N SER A 457 -20.35 -10.55 -13.33
CA SER A 457 -21.46 -9.71 -13.80
C SER A 457 -21.82 -8.66 -12.75
N LEU A 458 -21.62 -7.39 -13.10
CA LEU A 458 -22.06 -6.23 -12.35
C LEU A 458 -23.41 -5.78 -12.92
N GLN A 459 -24.51 -6.34 -12.41
CA GLN A 459 -25.85 -6.11 -12.96
C GLN A 459 -26.62 -5.09 -12.14
N GLN A 460 -26.92 -3.94 -12.75
CA GLN A 460 -27.64 -2.82 -12.14
C GLN A 460 -26.97 -2.34 -10.83
N PRO A 461 -25.66 -2.04 -10.84
CA PRO A 461 -24.98 -1.56 -9.64
C PRO A 461 -25.44 -0.15 -9.32
N TYR A 462 -25.71 0.11 -8.04
CA TYR A 462 -26.00 1.46 -7.55
C TYR A 462 -25.82 1.57 -6.04
N ILE A 463 -25.76 2.80 -5.55
CA ILE A 463 -25.86 3.11 -4.13
C ILE A 463 -27.29 3.60 -3.87
N TYR A 464 -27.85 3.22 -2.74
CA TYR A 464 -29.13 3.75 -2.34
C TYR A 464 -29.12 4.22 -0.88
N ILE A 465 -29.90 5.28 -0.64
CA ILE A 465 -30.25 5.76 0.67
C ILE A 465 -31.73 5.47 0.86
N GLN A 466 -32.09 4.80 1.92
CA GLN A 466 -33.44 4.50 2.27
C GLN A 466 -33.82 5.12 3.62
N HIS A 467 -34.96 5.77 3.64
CA HIS A 467 -35.61 6.28 4.83
C HIS A 467 -36.88 5.46 5.10
N GLY A 468 -36.91 4.72 6.17
CA GLY A 468 -38.01 3.86 6.61
C GLY A 468 -38.15 3.93 8.12
N PRO A 469 -38.35 2.81 8.84
CA PRO A 469 -38.26 2.76 10.32
C PRO A 469 -36.88 3.19 10.84
N TRP A 470 -35.85 3.07 10.03
CA TRP A 470 -34.46 3.41 10.24
C TRP A 470 -33.85 4.06 8.99
N TYR A 471 -32.60 4.55 9.08
CA TYR A 471 -31.84 5.02 7.94
C TYR A 471 -30.94 3.92 7.43
N TYR A 472 -30.99 3.69 6.11
CA TYR A 472 -30.14 2.78 5.41
C TYR A 472 -29.23 3.50 4.41
N LEU A 473 -28.05 2.99 4.28
CA LEU A 473 -27.16 3.23 3.16
C LEU A 473 -26.61 1.88 2.73
N SER A 474 -26.60 1.59 1.44
CA SER A 474 -26.02 0.36 0.92
C SER A 474 -25.54 0.52 -0.52
N ARG A 475 -24.56 -0.27 -0.92
CA ARG A 475 -24.01 -0.34 -2.26
C ARG A 475 -24.30 -1.72 -2.86
N ALA A 476 -25.03 -1.75 -3.98
CA ALA A 476 -25.39 -2.98 -4.65
C ALA A 476 -24.41 -3.31 -5.79
N PHE A 477 -24.03 -4.58 -5.91
CA PHE A 477 -23.35 -5.14 -7.08
C PHE A 477 -24.37 -5.70 -8.08
N VAL A 478 -25.37 -6.37 -7.56
CA VAL A 478 -26.47 -6.95 -8.32
C VAL A 478 -27.77 -6.58 -7.64
N TYR A 479 -28.71 -6.07 -8.40
CA TYR A 479 -29.98 -5.62 -7.84
C TYR A 479 -31.15 -5.69 -8.84
N SER A 480 -32.26 -6.27 -8.45
CA SER A 480 -33.41 -6.53 -9.31
C SER A 480 -34.76 -6.23 -8.64
N PHE A 481 -34.86 -5.07 -7.94
CA PHE A 481 -36.11 -4.64 -7.28
C PHE A 481 -36.81 -3.45 -7.94
N GLY A 482 -36.50 -3.16 -9.19
CA GLY A 482 -37.19 -2.10 -9.93
C GLY A 482 -38.69 -2.42 -10.19
N SER A 483 -39.53 -1.39 -10.33
CA SER A 483 -41.00 -1.48 -10.45
C SER A 483 -41.51 -2.47 -11.52
N ASN A 484 -40.71 -2.71 -12.56
CA ASN A 484 -41.07 -3.62 -13.67
C ASN A 484 -40.37 -4.99 -13.58
N ASN A 485 -39.54 -5.25 -12.55
CA ASN A 485 -38.70 -6.43 -12.47
C ASN A 485 -38.86 -7.22 -11.15
N GLN A 486 -39.99 -7.11 -10.48
CA GLN A 486 -40.19 -7.75 -9.15
C GLN A 486 -40.03 -9.28 -9.18
N THR A 487 -40.25 -9.92 -10.31
CA THR A 487 -40.12 -11.36 -10.48
C THR A 487 -38.78 -11.80 -11.08
N ARG A 488 -38.00 -10.87 -11.63
CA ARG A 488 -36.74 -11.22 -12.30
C ARG A 488 -35.66 -11.56 -11.28
N MET A 489 -35.00 -12.69 -11.48
CA MET A 489 -33.78 -13.10 -10.81
C MET A 489 -32.61 -12.88 -11.77
N LEU A 490 -31.46 -12.51 -11.24
CA LEU A 490 -30.23 -12.26 -12.01
C LEU A 490 -29.22 -13.36 -11.74
N PRO A 491 -28.56 -13.91 -12.77
CA PRO A 491 -27.57 -14.95 -12.61
C PRO A 491 -26.26 -14.41 -12.05
N VAL A 492 -25.65 -15.17 -11.15
CA VAL A 492 -24.25 -15.00 -10.72
C VAL A 492 -23.50 -16.29 -11.00
N ARG A 493 -22.25 -16.19 -11.44
CA ARG A 493 -21.45 -17.31 -11.91
C ARG A 493 -20.46 -17.77 -10.88
N LYS A 494 -20.22 -19.08 -10.84
CA LYS A 494 -19.16 -19.70 -10.06
C LYS A 494 -17.82 -19.02 -10.33
N GLY A 495 -17.03 -18.79 -9.27
CA GLY A 495 -15.74 -18.13 -9.33
C GLY A 495 -15.82 -16.60 -9.44
N SER A 496 -17.03 -15.99 -9.47
CA SER A 496 -17.18 -14.54 -9.39
C SER A 496 -16.76 -14.05 -8.01
N ILE A 497 -15.96 -12.97 -8.01
CA ILE A 497 -15.51 -12.26 -6.82
C ILE A 497 -16.00 -10.82 -6.93
N TYR A 498 -16.58 -10.34 -5.86
CA TYR A 498 -17.07 -8.97 -5.70
C TYR A 498 -16.31 -8.34 -4.53
N TYR A 499 -15.59 -7.26 -4.82
CA TYR A 499 -14.78 -6.54 -3.84
C TYR A 499 -15.29 -5.12 -3.65
N ASP A 500 -15.37 -4.71 -2.40
CA ASP A 500 -15.79 -3.36 -1.99
C ASP A 500 -14.89 -2.85 -0.85
N LYS A 501 -14.40 -1.62 -1.00
CA LYS A 501 -13.61 -0.93 0.01
C LYS A 501 -14.22 0.41 0.35
N ASN A 502 -14.43 0.63 1.64
CA ASN A 502 -15.01 1.84 2.19
C ASN A 502 -14.18 2.35 3.35
N ALA A 503 -14.35 3.62 3.66
CA ALA A 503 -13.92 4.18 4.92
C ALA A 503 -15.09 4.86 5.62
N TRP A 504 -15.27 4.56 6.90
CA TRP A 504 -16.26 5.20 7.75
C TRP A 504 -15.61 6.15 8.73
N MET A 505 -16.31 7.25 9.04
CA MET A 505 -15.94 8.15 10.12
C MET A 505 -17.16 8.77 10.76
N ALA A 506 -17.17 8.80 12.09
CA ALA A 506 -18.09 9.62 12.88
C ALA A 506 -17.34 10.82 13.43
N PHE A 507 -17.90 12.01 13.34
CA PHE A 507 -17.18 13.23 13.72
C PHE A 507 -18.12 14.38 14.08
N SER A 508 -17.59 15.32 14.90
CA SER A 508 -18.27 16.57 15.26
C SER A 508 -18.26 17.58 14.12
N LEU A 509 -19.37 18.28 13.93
CA LEU A 509 -19.53 19.35 12.95
C LEU A 509 -19.00 20.71 13.42
N LYS A 510 -18.55 20.83 14.68
CA LYS A 510 -18.15 22.12 15.30
C LYS A 510 -17.06 22.89 14.58
N LYS A 511 -16.22 22.23 13.81
CA LYS A 511 -15.01 22.80 13.22
C LYS A 511 -15.00 22.75 11.70
N GLY A 512 -16.14 22.75 11.06
CA GLY A 512 -16.06 22.85 9.62
C GLY A 512 -17.17 22.21 8.85
N ASP A 513 -17.08 22.46 7.59
CA ASP A 513 -17.90 21.90 6.55
C ASP A 513 -17.61 20.40 6.46
N TYR A 514 -18.64 19.59 6.67
CA TYR A 514 -18.54 18.13 6.48
C TYR A 514 -18.12 17.75 5.05
N ALA A 515 -18.47 18.58 4.06
CA ALA A 515 -18.14 18.28 2.67
C ALA A 515 -16.62 18.39 2.42
N SER A 516 -15.96 19.46 2.87
CA SER A 516 -14.50 19.59 2.71
C SER A 516 -13.73 18.53 3.51
N LYS A 517 -14.24 18.13 4.69
CA LYS A 517 -13.66 17.06 5.47
C LYS A 517 -13.77 15.71 4.75
N ASN A 518 -14.95 15.41 4.21
CA ASN A 518 -15.17 14.20 3.41
C ASN A 518 -14.29 14.17 2.17
N ASP A 519 -14.21 15.28 1.44
CA ASP A 519 -13.35 15.40 0.25
C ASP A 519 -11.88 15.20 0.58
N SER A 520 -11.41 15.77 1.67
CA SER A 520 -10.03 15.61 2.12
C SER A 520 -9.68 14.15 2.40
N TYR A 521 -10.50 13.46 3.21
CA TYR A 521 -10.27 12.05 3.52
C TYR A 521 -10.50 11.13 2.32
N PHE A 522 -11.54 11.40 1.50
CA PHE A 522 -11.77 10.64 0.28
C PHE A 522 -10.57 10.73 -0.66
N ASN A 523 -10.10 11.93 -0.97
CA ASN A 523 -8.95 12.12 -1.87
C ASN A 523 -7.68 11.49 -1.29
N MET A 524 -7.47 11.65 0.01
CA MET A 524 -6.34 11.04 0.70
C MET A 524 -6.30 9.51 0.53
N LEU A 525 -7.45 8.84 0.61
CA LEU A 525 -7.53 7.38 0.53
C LEU A 525 -7.70 6.86 -0.90
N LYS A 526 -8.40 7.60 -1.76
CA LYS A 526 -8.67 7.23 -3.16
C LYS A 526 -7.42 7.29 -4.02
N TYR A 527 -6.53 8.23 -3.72
CA TYR A 527 -5.25 8.41 -4.40
C TYR A 527 -4.12 8.06 -3.43
N PRO A 528 -3.73 6.77 -3.35
CA PRO A 528 -2.72 6.32 -2.41
C PRO A 528 -1.36 6.97 -2.69
N LEU A 529 -0.48 6.93 -1.68
CA LEU A 529 0.91 7.27 -1.86
C LEU A 529 1.62 6.22 -2.72
N SER A 530 2.51 6.67 -3.58
CA SER A 530 3.40 5.77 -4.29
C SER A 530 4.52 5.33 -3.35
N ILE A 531 4.80 4.03 -3.32
CA ILE A 531 5.84 3.42 -2.49
C ILE A 531 6.85 2.77 -3.43
N PHE A 532 8.08 3.25 -3.38
CA PHE A 532 9.19 2.67 -4.11
C PHE A 532 10.14 2.02 -3.13
N GLU A 533 10.36 0.74 -3.27
CA GLU A 533 11.43 0.04 -2.57
C GLU A 533 12.70 0.21 -3.39
N GLU A 534 13.68 0.91 -2.82
CA GLU A 534 15.02 0.90 -3.36
C GLU A 534 15.73 -0.31 -2.76
N MET A 535 15.72 -1.40 -3.49
CA MET A 535 16.50 -2.56 -3.12
C MET A 535 17.98 -2.23 -3.34
N GLU A 536 18.79 -2.38 -2.29
CA GLU A 536 20.22 -2.48 -2.51
C GLU A 536 20.50 -3.61 -3.48
N THR A 537 21.37 -3.35 -4.45
CA THR A 537 21.85 -4.42 -5.34
C THR A 537 22.44 -5.51 -4.47
N TYR A 538 21.78 -6.66 -4.45
CA TYR A 538 22.33 -7.84 -3.79
C TYR A 538 23.73 -8.11 -4.33
N PRO A 539 24.68 -8.53 -3.48
CA PRO A 539 25.98 -8.98 -3.94
C PRO A 539 25.76 -10.04 -5.02
N GLU A 540 26.58 -10.00 -6.05
CA GLU A 540 26.60 -11.08 -7.03
C GLU A 540 26.65 -12.41 -6.30
N SER A 541 25.82 -13.36 -6.73
CA SER A 541 26.11 -14.75 -6.39
C SER A 541 27.55 -15.04 -6.82
N PRO A 542 28.27 -15.94 -6.17
CA PRO A 542 29.62 -16.32 -6.58
C PRO A 542 29.74 -16.72 -8.05
N GLU A 543 28.64 -16.86 -8.76
CA GLU A 543 28.49 -17.31 -10.13
C GLU A 543 28.10 -16.18 -11.11
N GLY A 544 28.11 -14.92 -10.70
CA GLY A 544 28.00 -13.77 -11.60
C GLY A 544 26.62 -13.50 -12.20
N TRP A 545 25.55 -13.96 -11.57
CA TRP A 545 24.17 -13.67 -11.97
C TRP A 545 23.68 -12.40 -11.30
N LEU A 546 23.59 -11.33 -12.07
CA LEU A 546 22.73 -10.20 -11.76
C LEU A 546 21.29 -10.73 -11.80
N VAL A 547 20.59 -10.74 -10.68
CA VAL A 547 19.13 -10.73 -10.71
C VAL A 547 18.78 -9.36 -11.30
N PRO A 548 18.24 -9.26 -12.52
CA PRO A 548 17.83 -7.98 -13.03
C PRO A 548 16.75 -7.46 -12.09
N ILE A 549 17.03 -6.35 -11.43
CA ILE A 549 15.99 -5.55 -10.83
C ILE A 549 15.09 -5.18 -12.00
N LEU A 550 13.84 -5.61 -11.95
CA LEU A 550 12.84 -5.21 -12.94
C LEU A 550 12.57 -3.71 -12.76
N THR A 551 13.48 -2.88 -13.24
CA THR A 551 13.28 -1.44 -13.40
C THR A 551 12.69 -1.11 -14.76
N GLU A 552 12.44 -2.10 -15.61
CA GLU A 552 11.70 -1.89 -16.84
C GLU A 552 10.20 -1.88 -16.58
N PRO A 553 9.48 -0.92 -17.18
CA PRO A 553 8.02 -0.90 -17.07
C PRO A 553 7.45 -2.24 -17.54
N PHE A 554 6.53 -2.79 -16.80
CA PHE A 554 5.81 -4.04 -17.06
C PHE A 554 5.28 -4.18 -18.52
N GLU A 555 5.13 -3.07 -19.24
CA GLU A 555 4.70 -3.02 -20.64
C GLU A 555 5.70 -3.58 -21.65
N GLU A 556 7.01 -3.54 -21.42
CA GLU A 556 7.98 -4.09 -22.37
C GLU A 556 8.12 -5.61 -22.26
N GLY A 557 8.04 -6.16 -21.07
CA GLY A 557 8.02 -7.61 -20.84
C GLY A 557 6.82 -8.28 -21.51
N VAL A 558 5.66 -7.63 -21.48
CA VAL A 558 4.42 -8.13 -22.11
C VAL A 558 4.53 -8.07 -23.65
N LYS A 559 5.15 -7.04 -24.23
CA LYS A 559 5.33 -6.93 -25.68
C LYS A 559 6.28 -8.01 -26.23
N GLN A 560 7.31 -8.40 -25.50
CA GLN A 560 8.20 -9.50 -25.89
C GLN A 560 7.54 -10.87 -25.77
N ALA A 561 6.72 -11.10 -24.74
CA ALA A 561 5.98 -12.34 -24.56
C ALA A 561 4.88 -12.54 -25.62
N ILE A 562 4.24 -11.46 -26.09
CA ILE A 562 3.18 -11.51 -27.11
C ILE A 562 3.74 -11.50 -28.55
N GLY A 563 4.91 -10.90 -28.77
CA GLY A 563 5.56 -10.80 -30.09
C GLY A 563 6.16 -12.09 -30.64
N GLY A 564 6.27 -13.14 -29.82
CA GLY A 564 6.96 -14.40 -30.15
C GLY A 564 6.18 -15.41 -31.00
N LYS A 565 4.92 -15.15 -31.41
CA LYS A 565 4.14 -16.08 -32.25
C LYS A 565 3.57 -15.43 -33.50
N LYS A 566 4.45 -15.10 -34.45
CA LYS A 566 4.10 -15.06 -35.88
C LYS A 566 5.32 -15.45 -36.70
N LYS A 567 5.48 -16.75 -36.90
CA LYS A 567 6.10 -17.36 -38.13
C LYS A 567 5.97 -18.89 -38.00
N LYS A 568 4.99 -19.46 -38.50
CA LYS A 568 4.73 -20.38 -39.58
C LYS A 568 3.32 -20.90 -39.55
#